data_dbbed2c9b8245986d7903e83b5ed5262
#
_entry.id   dbbed2c9b8245986d7903e83b5ed5262
#
_cell.length_a   1.000
_cell.length_b   1.000
_cell.length_c   1.000
_cell.angle_alpha   90.00
_cell.angle_beta   90.00
_cell.angle_gamma   90.00
#
_symmetry.space_group_name_H-M   'P 1'
#
loop_
_entity.id
_entity.type
_entity.pdbx_description
1 polymer ?
#
loop_
_entity_poly.entity_id
_entity_poly.type
_entity_poly.pdbx_seq_one_letter_code
_entity_poly.pdbx_strand_id
1 'polypeptide(L)'
;MEISHFFMNGDIKGAIAYMREHEEFKDILPAYVAIFENGEYRRFDVPDKLNEILRLYQIYYRDTFYCGLPEAEAAEKLLAGLKALLNMPDAEEALLTERLHAVFEAEGYHALFGKTQGYYGPYIWRETVPTVYQVGLPGGTAEYTVNILKGFVFRSWMDYLTFGRFGTGGWASPDGTINCIEQAYDFESERFLVSLLKHEAQHTVDMKQFPGITPEELEYRAKLV
;
A
#
# COMPACT_ATOMS: atom_id res chain seq x y z
N MET A 1 -5.02 21.07 16.55
CA MET A 1 -4.18 20.10 15.77
C MET A 1 -5.11 19.01 15.33
N GLU A 2 -5.12 18.62 14.07
CA GLU A 2 -6.01 17.56 13.60
C GLU A 2 -5.34 16.17 13.77
N ILE A 3 -6.12 15.13 14.01
CA ILE A 3 -5.61 13.76 14.20
C ILE A 3 -4.78 13.27 13.00
N SER A 4 -5.08 13.77 11.79
CA SER A 4 -4.33 13.49 10.56
C SER A 4 -2.84 13.80 10.69
N HIS A 5 -2.47 14.83 11.46
CA HIS A 5 -1.08 15.18 11.68
C HIS A 5 -0.29 14.06 12.37
N PHE A 6 -0.89 13.42 13.38
CA PHE A 6 -0.25 12.28 14.06
C PHE A 6 -0.05 11.09 13.12
N PHE A 7 -1.05 10.75 12.31
CA PHE A 7 -0.96 9.64 11.37
C PHE A 7 0.09 9.88 10.28
N MET A 8 0.13 11.08 9.70
CA MET A 8 1.10 11.44 8.67
C MET A 8 2.55 11.40 9.17
N ASN A 9 2.76 11.61 10.48
CA ASN A 9 4.06 11.50 11.13
C ASN A 9 4.33 10.11 11.75
N GLY A 10 3.40 9.16 11.63
CA GLY A 10 3.53 7.84 12.23
C GLY A 10 3.47 7.84 13.77
N ASP A 11 2.97 8.91 14.38
CA ASP A 11 2.86 9.03 15.85
C ASP A 11 1.54 8.45 16.35
N ILE A 12 1.45 7.15 16.40
CA ILE A 12 0.25 6.44 16.89
C ILE A 12 0.05 6.67 18.40
N LYS A 13 1.13 6.85 19.15
CA LYS A 13 1.03 7.14 20.58
C LYS A 13 0.39 8.50 20.84
N GLY A 14 0.80 9.51 20.10
CA GLY A 14 0.19 10.83 20.12
C GLY A 14 -1.25 10.83 19.61
N ALA A 15 -1.54 10.04 18.56
CA ALA A 15 -2.91 9.87 18.06
C ALA A 15 -3.84 9.28 19.12
N ILE A 16 -3.43 8.24 19.84
CA ILE A 16 -4.23 7.64 20.93
C ILE A 16 -4.43 8.63 22.07
N ALA A 17 -3.41 9.38 22.47
CA ALA A 17 -3.54 10.41 23.48
C ALA A 17 -4.56 11.49 23.07
N TYR A 18 -4.46 11.97 21.82
CA TYR A 18 -5.42 12.92 21.26
C TYR A 18 -6.85 12.36 21.24
N MET A 19 -7.05 11.11 20.81
CA MET A 19 -8.37 10.47 20.77
C MET A 19 -9.04 10.40 22.16
N ARG A 20 -8.24 10.23 23.23
CA ARG A 20 -8.77 10.16 24.59
C ARG A 20 -9.39 11.47 25.09
N GLU A 21 -8.96 12.58 24.53
CA GLU A 21 -9.42 13.91 24.87
C GLU A 21 -10.59 14.40 24.01
N HIS A 22 -10.97 13.61 22.94
CA HIS A 22 -11.92 14.03 21.93
C HIS A 22 -13.03 12.98 21.75
N GLU A 23 -14.24 13.35 22.15
CA GLU A 23 -15.43 12.47 22.20
C GLU A 23 -15.81 11.89 20.83
N GLU A 24 -15.48 12.58 19.71
CA GLU A 24 -15.72 12.09 18.36
C GLU A 24 -14.96 10.80 18.00
N PHE A 25 -13.95 10.42 18.78
CA PHE A 25 -13.15 9.20 18.56
C PHE A 25 -13.51 8.05 19.49
N LYS A 26 -14.49 8.20 20.37
CA LYS A 26 -14.86 7.19 21.36
C LYS A 26 -15.14 5.80 20.79
N ASP A 27 -15.70 5.73 19.57
CA ASP A 27 -16.07 4.47 18.94
C ASP A 27 -14.87 3.73 18.35
N ILE A 28 -13.81 4.44 17.94
CA ILE A 28 -12.63 3.83 17.35
C ILE A 28 -11.44 3.66 18.31
N LEU A 29 -11.39 4.46 19.37
CA LEU A 29 -10.33 4.44 20.38
C LEU A 29 -10.10 3.03 20.97
N PRO A 30 -11.15 2.25 21.34
CA PRO A 30 -10.95 0.89 21.87
C PRO A 30 -10.15 -0.01 20.93
N ALA A 31 -10.36 0.10 19.61
CA ALA A 31 -9.63 -0.69 18.63
C ALA A 31 -8.14 -0.29 18.55
N TYR A 32 -7.83 1.01 18.64
CA TYR A 32 -6.44 1.47 18.72
C TYR A 32 -5.73 0.99 20.00
N VAL A 33 -6.40 1.07 21.14
CA VAL A 33 -5.89 0.58 22.42
C VAL A 33 -5.63 -0.93 22.34
N ALA A 34 -6.59 -1.71 21.86
CA ALA A 34 -6.45 -3.16 21.72
C ALA A 34 -5.22 -3.52 20.88
N ILE A 35 -5.04 -2.91 19.71
CA ILE A 35 -3.95 -3.24 18.78
C ILE A 35 -2.61 -2.68 19.29
N PHE A 36 -2.53 -1.40 19.58
CA PHE A 36 -1.25 -0.75 19.81
C PHE A 36 -0.78 -0.77 21.27
N GLU A 37 -1.68 -0.64 22.24
CA GLU A 37 -1.31 -0.72 23.66
C GLU A 37 -1.26 -2.18 24.12
N ASN A 38 -2.33 -2.96 23.87
CA ASN A 38 -2.45 -4.33 24.39
C ASN A 38 -1.74 -5.36 23.50
N GLY A 39 -1.45 -5.05 22.22
CA GLY A 39 -0.82 -5.98 21.29
C GLY A 39 -1.78 -7.07 20.78
N GLU A 40 -3.06 -6.75 20.68
CA GLU A 40 -4.08 -7.63 20.13
C GLU A 40 -4.09 -7.48 18.61
N TYR A 41 -3.48 -8.43 17.90
CA TYR A 41 -3.35 -8.36 16.45
C TYR A 41 -4.64 -8.75 15.72
N ARG A 42 -4.93 -8.05 14.63
CA ARG A 42 -6.09 -8.33 13.78
C ARG A 42 -5.89 -9.64 13.02
N ARG A 43 -6.96 -10.42 12.93
CA ARG A 43 -7.04 -11.55 11.98
C ARG A 43 -7.78 -11.09 10.74
N PHE A 44 -7.30 -11.57 9.60
CA PHE A 44 -7.88 -11.31 8.28
C PHE A 44 -8.56 -12.58 7.77
N ASP A 45 -9.48 -12.43 6.82
CA ASP A 45 -10.16 -13.55 6.16
C ASP A 45 -9.22 -14.21 5.12
N VAL A 46 -8.19 -14.86 5.65
CA VAL A 46 -7.18 -15.61 4.91
C VAL A 46 -6.78 -16.85 5.73
N PRO A 47 -6.16 -17.88 5.10
CA PRO A 47 -5.62 -19.04 5.82
C PRO A 47 -4.68 -18.67 6.97
N ASP A 48 -4.62 -19.52 7.99
CA ASP A 48 -3.85 -19.27 9.22
C ASP A 48 -2.38 -18.95 8.94
N LYS A 49 -1.75 -19.67 8.01
CA LYS A 49 -0.36 -19.42 7.61
C LYS A 49 -0.14 -17.99 7.10
N LEU A 50 -1.08 -17.46 6.31
CA LEU A 50 -1.00 -16.07 5.83
C LEU A 50 -1.24 -15.08 6.97
N ASN A 51 -2.15 -15.40 7.90
CA ASN A 51 -2.38 -14.61 9.10
C ASN A 51 -1.12 -14.53 9.98
N GLU A 52 -0.33 -15.61 10.08
CA GLU A 52 0.95 -15.59 10.80
C GLU A 52 1.96 -14.64 10.15
N ILE A 53 2.06 -14.64 8.81
CA ILE A 53 2.89 -13.69 8.08
C ILE A 53 2.41 -12.25 8.33
N LEU A 54 1.12 -11.98 8.15
CA LEU A 54 0.55 -10.64 8.36
C LEU A 54 0.67 -10.16 9.81
N ARG A 55 0.68 -11.09 10.78
CA ARG A 55 0.95 -10.76 12.19
C ARG A 55 2.36 -10.20 12.40
N LEU A 56 3.37 -10.72 11.71
CA LEU A 56 4.74 -10.18 11.80
C LEU A 56 4.80 -8.73 11.30
N TYR A 57 4.09 -8.38 10.23
CA TYR A 57 3.97 -6.99 9.78
C TYR A 57 3.24 -6.11 10.81
N GLN A 58 2.20 -6.61 11.47
CA GLN A 58 1.50 -5.88 12.52
C GLN A 58 2.39 -5.62 13.74
N ILE A 59 3.24 -6.60 14.13
CA ILE A 59 4.26 -6.43 15.16
C ILE A 59 5.26 -5.34 14.76
N TYR A 60 5.75 -5.38 13.52
CA TYR A 60 6.66 -4.37 12.99
C TYR A 60 6.03 -2.96 13.05
N TYR A 61 4.75 -2.80 12.68
CA TYR A 61 4.06 -1.51 12.78
C TYR A 61 3.91 -1.03 14.21
N ARG A 62 3.56 -1.93 15.12
CA ARG A 62 3.46 -1.59 16.54
C ARG A 62 4.81 -1.17 17.10
N ASP A 63 5.87 -1.91 16.82
CA ASP A 63 7.21 -1.62 17.29
C ASP A 63 7.69 -0.27 16.78
N THR A 64 7.50 0.02 15.50
CA THR A 64 7.95 1.26 14.86
C THR A 64 7.10 2.47 15.29
N PHE A 65 5.77 2.39 15.12
CA PHE A 65 4.90 3.57 15.18
C PHE A 65 4.29 3.82 16.56
N TYR A 66 4.29 2.83 17.45
CA TYR A 66 3.78 2.98 18.80
C TYR A 66 4.88 2.85 19.86
N CYS A 67 5.73 1.82 19.79
CA CYS A 67 6.80 1.61 20.75
C CYS A 67 8.02 2.52 20.51
N GLY A 68 8.13 3.14 19.31
CA GLY A 68 9.22 4.05 18.98
C GLY A 68 10.55 3.35 18.72
N LEU A 69 10.51 2.07 18.33
CA LEU A 69 11.72 1.36 17.92
C LEU A 69 12.22 1.95 16.59
N PRO A 70 13.52 2.20 16.43
CA PRO A 70 14.08 2.62 15.15
C PRO A 70 13.67 1.67 14.02
N GLU A 71 13.28 2.24 12.86
CA GLU A 71 12.77 1.44 11.72
C GLU A 71 13.72 0.32 11.33
N ALA A 72 15.02 0.58 11.30
CA ALA A 72 16.03 -0.43 10.96
C ALA A 72 15.99 -1.65 11.90
N GLU A 73 15.87 -1.43 13.22
CA GLU A 73 15.78 -2.51 14.20
C GLU A 73 14.46 -3.28 14.09
N ALA A 74 13.35 -2.57 13.86
CA ALA A 74 12.05 -3.20 13.66
C ALA A 74 12.04 -4.03 12.37
N ALA A 75 12.67 -3.53 11.31
CA ALA A 75 12.83 -4.22 10.03
C ALA A 75 13.67 -5.50 10.17
N GLU A 76 14.79 -5.45 10.89
CA GLU A 76 15.60 -6.64 11.18
C GLU A 76 14.78 -7.72 11.89
N LYS A 77 13.97 -7.35 12.88
CA LYS A 77 13.08 -8.29 13.59
C LYS A 77 12.01 -8.86 12.67
N LEU A 78 11.41 -8.04 11.81
CA LEU A 78 10.43 -8.49 10.81
C LEU A 78 11.07 -9.54 9.89
N LEU A 79 12.19 -9.20 9.27
CA LEU A 79 12.88 -10.09 8.34
C LEU A 79 13.34 -11.40 9.01
N ALA A 80 13.87 -11.32 10.23
CA ALA A 80 14.24 -12.50 11.00
C ALA A 80 13.03 -13.38 11.32
N GLY A 81 11.89 -12.77 11.71
CA GLY A 81 10.64 -13.49 11.96
C GLY A 81 10.09 -14.18 10.70
N LEU A 82 10.10 -13.49 9.56
CA LEU A 82 9.67 -14.05 8.27
C LEU A 82 10.59 -15.21 7.83
N LYS A 83 11.90 -15.06 7.95
CA LYS A 83 12.88 -16.13 7.66
C LYS A 83 12.65 -17.37 8.53
N ALA A 84 12.43 -17.16 9.83
CA ALA A 84 12.15 -18.26 10.75
C ALA A 84 10.84 -18.97 10.40
N LEU A 85 9.76 -18.22 10.16
CA LEU A 85 8.44 -18.76 9.81
C LEU A 85 8.46 -19.57 8.51
N LEU A 86 9.26 -19.13 7.52
CA LEU A 86 9.38 -19.79 6.23
C LEU A 86 10.50 -20.84 6.15
N ASN A 87 11.22 -21.11 7.27
CA ASN A 87 12.36 -22.01 7.35
C ASN A 87 13.51 -21.65 6.38
N MET A 88 13.84 -20.36 6.30
CA MET A 88 14.86 -19.81 5.40
C MET A 88 15.85 -18.90 6.15
N PRO A 89 16.58 -19.40 7.19
CA PRO A 89 17.37 -18.56 8.09
C PRO A 89 18.45 -17.74 7.38
N ASP A 90 19.06 -18.30 6.35
CA ASP A 90 20.17 -17.70 5.60
C ASP A 90 19.75 -16.99 4.30
N ALA A 91 18.43 -16.89 4.01
CA ALA A 91 17.95 -16.28 2.78
C ALA A 91 18.26 -14.79 2.73
N GLU A 92 18.69 -14.31 1.57
CA GLU A 92 18.71 -12.90 1.27
C GLU A 92 17.28 -12.36 1.07
N GLU A 93 17.10 -11.05 1.19
CA GLU A 93 15.78 -10.40 1.14
C GLU A 93 15.03 -10.66 -0.18
N ALA A 94 15.75 -10.69 -1.30
CA ALA A 94 15.16 -10.98 -2.61
C ALA A 94 14.52 -12.38 -2.64
N LEU A 95 15.25 -13.40 -2.20
CA LEU A 95 14.76 -14.78 -2.14
C LEU A 95 13.62 -14.95 -1.14
N LEU A 96 13.68 -14.24 -0.01
CA LEU A 96 12.59 -14.21 0.96
C LEU A 96 11.31 -13.62 0.34
N THR A 97 11.45 -12.53 -0.42
CA THR A 97 10.35 -11.87 -1.11
C THR A 97 9.72 -12.79 -2.18
N GLU A 98 10.53 -13.48 -2.99
CA GLU A 98 10.05 -14.48 -3.94
C GLU A 98 9.27 -15.60 -3.23
N ARG A 99 9.77 -16.06 -2.08
CA ARG A 99 9.09 -17.10 -1.30
C ARG A 99 7.77 -16.60 -0.72
N LEU A 100 7.70 -15.36 -0.26
CA LEU A 100 6.46 -14.74 0.20
C LEU A 100 5.43 -14.69 -0.93
N HIS A 101 5.82 -14.22 -2.13
CA HIS A 101 4.95 -14.26 -3.31
C HIS A 101 4.39 -15.67 -3.55
N ALA A 102 5.25 -16.67 -3.64
CA ALA A 102 4.84 -18.05 -3.89
C ALA A 102 3.89 -18.61 -2.81
N VAL A 103 4.05 -18.19 -1.55
CA VAL A 103 3.16 -18.62 -0.45
C VAL A 103 1.77 -18.01 -0.60
N PHE A 104 1.66 -16.72 -0.96
CA PHE A 104 0.37 -16.08 -1.17
C PHE A 104 -0.32 -16.55 -2.45
N GLU A 105 0.41 -16.73 -3.54
CA GLU A 105 -0.11 -17.25 -4.82
C GLU A 105 -0.67 -18.67 -4.68
N ALA A 106 0.00 -19.54 -3.90
CA ALA A 106 -0.46 -20.89 -3.64
C ALA A 106 -1.83 -20.92 -2.93
N GLU A 107 -2.19 -19.86 -2.20
CA GLU A 107 -3.47 -19.71 -1.51
C GLU A 107 -4.46 -18.84 -2.32
N GLY A 108 -4.13 -18.51 -3.58
CA GLY A 108 -5.00 -17.75 -4.49
C GLY A 108 -5.02 -16.23 -4.22
N TYR A 109 -3.95 -15.68 -3.66
CA TYR A 109 -3.80 -14.24 -3.44
C TYR A 109 -2.67 -13.67 -4.28
N HIS A 110 -2.89 -12.49 -4.82
CA HIS A 110 -1.82 -11.65 -5.35
C HIS A 110 -1.20 -10.83 -4.22
N ALA A 111 0.09 -10.53 -4.36
CA ALA A 111 0.81 -9.74 -3.37
C ALA A 111 1.81 -8.77 -4.03
N LEU A 112 2.02 -7.62 -3.40
CA LEU A 112 3.13 -6.73 -3.64
C LEU A 112 3.84 -6.51 -2.31
N PHE A 113 5.11 -6.93 -2.22
CA PHE A 113 5.97 -6.74 -1.07
C PHE A 113 6.99 -5.64 -1.32
N GLY A 114 7.54 -5.10 -0.25
CA GLY A 114 8.57 -4.06 -0.28
C GLY A 114 8.28 -2.92 0.67
N LYS A 115 9.02 -1.82 0.49
CA LYS A 115 8.85 -0.59 1.28
C LYS A 115 8.10 0.46 0.48
N THR A 116 7.16 1.14 1.13
CA THR A 116 6.54 2.36 0.67
C THR A 116 6.85 3.48 1.65
N GLN A 117 7.39 4.60 1.16
CA GLN A 117 7.80 5.74 2.02
C GLN A 117 8.73 5.31 3.17
N GLY A 118 9.63 4.36 2.90
CA GLY A 118 10.62 3.89 3.87
C GLY A 118 10.19 2.76 4.80
N TYR A 119 8.92 2.36 4.81
CA TYR A 119 8.40 1.31 5.70
C TYR A 119 7.94 0.09 4.92
N TYR A 120 8.21 -1.11 5.45
CA TYR A 120 7.69 -2.36 4.89
C TYR A 120 6.17 -2.41 4.99
N GLY A 121 5.52 -2.90 3.93
CA GLY A 121 4.08 -3.08 3.95
C GLY A 121 3.58 -3.84 2.73
N PRO A 122 2.98 -5.04 2.92
CA PRO A 122 2.40 -5.76 1.81
C PRO A 122 1.08 -5.13 1.37
N TYR A 123 0.82 -5.25 0.07
CA TYR A 123 -0.52 -5.14 -0.50
C TYR A 123 -0.96 -6.54 -0.88
N ILE A 124 -2.09 -7.01 -0.37
CA ILE A 124 -2.62 -8.36 -0.60
C ILE A 124 -4.03 -8.26 -1.12
N TRP A 125 -4.30 -8.86 -2.29
CA TRP A 125 -5.62 -8.83 -2.93
C TRP A 125 -5.95 -10.16 -3.61
N ARG A 126 -7.24 -10.36 -4.00
CA ARG A 126 -7.74 -11.64 -4.53
C ARG A 126 -7.72 -11.71 -6.05
N GLU A 127 -8.00 -10.60 -6.74
CA GLU A 127 -8.21 -10.61 -8.19
C GLU A 127 -7.59 -9.39 -8.84
N THR A 128 -6.98 -9.60 -10.01
CA THR A 128 -6.50 -8.53 -10.90
C THR A 128 -7.28 -8.63 -12.20
N VAL A 129 -8.03 -7.56 -12.55
CA VAL A 129 -8.81 -7.47 -13.77
C VAL A 129 -8.18 -6.46 -14.72
N PRO A 130 -7.44 -6.90 -15.75
CA PRO A 130 -6.92 -6.01 -16.78
C PRO A 130 -8.07 -5.40 -17.58
N THR A 131 -8.11 -4.08 -17.64
CA THR A 131 -9.14 -3.32 -18.39
C THR A 131 -8.46 -2.36 -19.34
N VAL A 132 -8.82 -2.41 -20.63
CA VAL A 132 -8.24 -1.53 -21.67
C VAL A 132 -9.13 -0.31 -21.85
N TYR A 133 -8.52 0.87 -21.75
CA TYR A 133 -9.16 2.16 -21.99
C TYR A 133 -8.61 2.81 -23.25
N GLN A 134 -9.50 3.44 -24.03
CA GLN A 134 -9.12 4.31 -25.14
C GLN A 134 -9.00 5.75 -24.61
N VAL A 135 -7.77 6.26 -24.55
CA VAL A 135 -7.48 7.56 -23.94
C VAL A 135 -7.16 8.59 -25.01
N GLY A 136 -8.00 9.63 -25.12
CA GLY A 136 -7.75 10.75 -26.00
C GLY A 136 -6.69 11.70 -25.41
N LEU A 137 -5.55 11.82 -26.09
CA LEU A 137 -4.43 12.70 -25.73
C LEU A 137 -4.21 13.75 -26.84
N PRO A 138 -3.46 14.85 -26.59
CA PRO A 138 -3.20 15.88 -27.60
C PRO A 138 -2.56 15.34 -28.89
N GLY A 139 -1.79 14.25 -28.81
CA GLY A 139 -1.15 13.59 -29.94
C GLY A 139 -1.98 12.52 -30.65
N GLY A 140 -3.21 12.24 -30.21
CA GLY A 140 -4.08 11.19 -30.73
C GLY A 140 -4.67 10.31 -29.65
N THR A 141 -5.29 9.19 -30.06
CA THR A 141 -5.83 8.20 -29.12
C THR A 141 -4.78 7.11 -28.83
N ALA A 142 -4.60 6.78 -27.56
CA ALA A 142 -3.75 5.69 -27.12
C ALA A 142 -4.56 4.63 -26.37
N GLU A 143 -4.21 3.36 -26.53
CA GLU A 143 -4.69 2.29 -25.67
C GLU A 143 -3.88 2.28 -24.38
N TYR A 144 -4.59 2.19 -23.24
CA TYR A 144 -3.96 2.15 -21.95
C TYR A 144 -4.58 1.04 -21.07
N THR A 145 -3.73 0.16 -20.55
CA THR A 145 -4.19 -0.94 -19.70
C THR A 145 -4.14 -0.53 -18.23
N VAL A 146 -5.26 -0.67 -17.55
CA VAL A 146 -5.39 -0.52 -16.10
C VAL A 146 -5.71 -1.86 -15.47
N ASN A 147 -4.91 -2.29 -14.53
CA ASN A 147 -5.22 -3.42 -13.66
C ASN A 147 -6.13 -2.95 -12.52
N ILE A 148 -7.37 -3.40 -12.51
CA ILE A 148 -8.29 -3.16 -11.40
C ILE A 148 -8.06 -4.26 -10.37
N LEU A 149 -7.56 -3.89 -9.18
CA LEU A 149 -7.22 -4.78 -8.10
C LEU A 149 -8.39 -4.90 -7.14
N LYS A 150 -8.90 -6.11 -6.94
CA LYS A 150 -10.13 -6.37 -6.20
C LYS A 150 -9.92 -7.28 -5.00
N GLY A 151 -10.81 -7.14 -4.01
CA GLY A 151 -10.83 -8.00 -2.85
C GLY A 151 -9.58 -7.86 -1.98
N PHE A 152 -9.19 -6.62 -1.67
CA PHE A 152 -8.06 -6.36 -0.78
C PHE A 152 -8.30 -6.90 0.63
N VAL A 153 -7.29 -7.59 1.12
CA VAL A 153 -7.22 -8.13 2.48
C VAL A 153 -6.32 -7.24 3.35
N PHE A 154 -5.24 -6.73 2.77
CA PHE A 154 -4.26 -5.93 3.46
C PHE A 154 -3.70 -4.85 2.52
N ARG A 155 -3.60 -3.59 2.97
CA ARG A 155 -3.21 -2.44 2.14
C ARG A 155 -2.10 -1.62 2.79
N SER A 156 -0.96 -2.29 3.09
CA SER A 156 0.24 -1.65 3.62
C SER A 156 0.06 -0.96 4.99
N TRP A 157 1.09 -0.27 5.44
CA TRP A 157 1.20 0.29 6.79
C TRP A 157 0.26 1.49 7.03
N MET A 158 0.13 2.43 6.08
CA MET A 158 -0.68 3.63 6.27
C MET A 158 -2.17 3.29 6.42
N ASP A 159 -2.68 2.39 5.57
CA ASP A 159 -4.05 1.89 5.68
C ASP A 159 -4.28 1.18 7.02
N TYR A 160 -3.32 0.36 7.45
CA TYR A 160 -3.38 -0.34 8.74
C TYR A 160 -3.41 0.63 9.92
N LEU A 161 -2.49 1.62 9.97
CA LEU A 161 -2.41 2.60 11.04
C LEU A 161 -3.66 3.48 11.14
N THR A 162 -4.33 3.73 10.03
CA THR A 162 -5.48 4.64 9.96
C THR A 162 -6.83 3.94 9.87
N PHE A 163 -6.86 2.61 9.98
CA PHE A 163 -8.06 1.79 9.81
C PHE A 163 -8.79 2.09 8.50
N GLY A 164 -8.05 2.22 7.42
CA GLY A 164 -8.57 2.44 6.08
C GLY A 164 -8.89 3.88 5.71
N ARG A 165 -8.60 4.86 6.58
CA ARG A 165 -8.89 6.28 6.28
C ARG A 165 -7.92 6.89 5.29
N PHE A 166 -6.66 6.46 5.33
CA PHE A 166 -5.60 6.92 4.43
C PHE A 166 -4.89 5.72 3.82
N GLY A 167 -4.48 5.87 2.58
CA GLY A 167 -3.76 4.83 1.83
C GLY A 167 -3.60 5.26 0.38
N THR A 168 -2.89 4.46 -0.41
CA THR A 168 -2.82 4.72 -1.85
C THR A 168 -4.09 4.25 -2.55
N GLY A 169 -4.48 4.96 -3.61
CA GLY A 169 -5.52 4.53 -4.53
C GLY A 169 -5.00 3.61 -5.63
N GLY A 170 -3.67 3.53 -5.81
CA GLY A 170 -3.03 2.74 -6.84
C GLY A 170 -1.56 3.11 -7.01
N TRP A 171 -0.92 2.49 -7.99
CA TRP A 171 0.48 2.78 -8.36
C TRP A 171 0.75 2.43 -9.82
N ALA A 172 1.74 3.09 -10.43
CA ALA A 172 2.25 2.71 -11.74
C ALA A 172 3.34 1.64 -11.60
N SER A 173 3.32 0.64 -12.48
CA SER A 173 4.39 -0.33 -12.65
C SER A 173 5.48 0.22 -13.58
N PRO A 174 6.73 -0.31 -13.53
CA PRO A 174 7.81 0.14 -14.40
C PRO A 174 7.53 0.03 -15.90
N ASP A 175 6.63 -0.86 -16.30
CA ASP A 175 6.18 -1.04 -17.69
C ASP A 175 5.12 -0.01 -18.12
N GLY A 176 4.72 0.89 -17.22
CA GLY A 176 3.70 1.90 -17.45
C GLY A 176 2.26 1.45 -17.18
N THR A 177 2.04 0.20 -16.76
CA THR A 177 0.71 -0.27 -16.36
C THR A 177 0.28 0.38 -15.04
N ILE A 178 -0.95 0.90 -14.98
CA ILE A 178 -1.52 1.40 -13.73
C ILE A 178 -2.23 0.27 -12.99
N ASN A 179 -1.99 0.19 -11.69
CA ASN A 179 -2.70 -0.69 -10.78
C ASN A 179 -3.62 0.16 -9.90
N CYS A 180 -4.93 0.02 -10.06
CA CYS A 180 -5.93 0.77 -9.32
C CYS A 180 -6.66 -0.10 -8.32
N ILE A 181 -6.76 0.38 -7.08
CA ILE A 181 -7.55 -0.26 -6.04
C ILE A 181 -9.03 0.02 -6.30
N GLU A 182 -9.84 -1.03 -6.48
CA GLU A 182 -11.26 -0.92 -6.85
C GLU A 182 -12.03 0.06 -5.97
N GLN A 183 -11.84 0.01 -4.65
CA GLN A 183 -12.58 0.86 -3.71
C GLN A 183 -12.12 2.32 -3.70
N ALA A 184 -11.01 2.66 -4.33
CA ALA A 184 -10.45 4.01 -4.33
C ALA A 184 -11.04 4.90 -5.42
N TYR A 185 -11.65 4.32 -6.45
CA TYR A 185 -12.14 5.04 -7.62
C TYR A 185 -13.56 4.62 -8.02
N ASP A 186 -14.33 5.61 -8.43
CA ASP A 186 -15.43 5.43 -9.37
C ASP A 186 -14.84 5.51 -10.78
N PHE A 187 -14.78 4.39 -11.49
CA PHE A 187 -14.13 4.25 -12.80
C PHE A 187 -14.86 4.99 -13.94
N GLU A 188 -16.06 5.53 -13.71
CA GLU A 188 -16.79 6.39 -14.63
C GLU A 188 -16.62 7.87 -14.28
N SER A 189 -15.98 8.18 -13.15
CA SER A 189 -15.81 9.57 -12.70
C SER A 189 -14.76 10.33 -13.50
N GLU A 190 -14.93 11.66 -13.58
CA GLU A 190 -13.93 12.57 -14.14
C GLU A 190 -12.58 12.48 -13.39
N ARG A 191 -12.62 12.24 -12.08
CA ARG A 191 -11.42 12.03 -11.28
C ARG A 191 -10.60 10.84 -11.77
N PHE A 192 -11.25 9.76 -12.15
CA PHE A 192 -10.55 8.60 -12.70
C PHE A 192 -10.17 8.83 -14.17
N LEU A 193 -11.12 9.18 -15.02
CA LEU A 193 -10.93 9.23 -16.48
C LEU A 193 -10.01 10.37 -16.94
N VAL A 194 -10.02 11.50 -16.22
CA VAL A 194 -9.22 12.68 -16.58
C VAL A 194 -8.04 12.83 -15.64
N SER A 195 -8.28 12.95 -14.33
CA SER A 195 -7.20 13.29 -13.39
C SER A 195 -6.22 12.15 -13.14
N LEU A 196 -6.59 10.89 -13.38
CA LEU A 196 -5.67 9.75 -13.24
C LEU A 196 -5.30 9.18 -14.62
N LEU A 197 -6.28 8.65 -15.34
CA LEU A 197 -6.03 7.86 -16.54
C LEU A 197 -5.33 8.66 -17.65
N LYS A 198 -5.78 9.87 -17.93
CA LYS A 198 -5.10 10.74 -18.92
C LYS A 198 -3.72 11.16 -18.48
N HIS A 199 -3.56 11.51 -17.21
CA HIS A 199 -2.30 11.89 -16.60
C HIS A 199 -1.25 10.78 -16.80
N GLU A 200 -1.57 9.56 -16.40
CA GLU A 200 -0.65 8.42 -16.48
C GLU A 200 -0.43 7.96 -17.94
N ALA A 201 -1.46 8.02 -18.77
CA ALA A 201 -1.31 7.73 -20.20
C ALA A 201 -0.38 8.74 -20.88
N GLN A 202 -0.42 10.04 -20.50
CA GLN A 202 0.50 11.05 -21.00
C GLN A 202 1.94 10.75 -20.58
N HIS A 203 2.19 10.34 -19.34
CA HIS A 203 3.51 9.89 -18.89
C HIS A 203 4.05 8.78 -19.78
N THR A 204 3.25 7.77 -20.07
CA THR A 204 3.66 6.64 -20.92
C THR A 204 4.04 7.08 -22.33
N VAL A 205 3.29 8.02 -22.92
CA VAL A 205 3.58 8.58 -24.23
C VAL A 205 4.86 9.41 -24.19
N ASP A 206 5.00 10.29 -23.20
CA ASP A 206 6.15 11.19 -23.09
C ASP A 206 7.46 10.45 -22.84
N MET A 207 7.46 9.42 -21.98
CA MET A 207 8.64 8.58 -21.77
C MET A 207 9.11 7.86 -23.05
N LYS A 208 8.17 7.48 -23.94
CA LYS A 208 8.51 6.88 -25.24
C LYS A 208 9.02 7.91 -26.23
N GLN A 209 8.44 9.12 -26.25
CA GLN A 209 8.80 10.17 -27.20
C GLN A 209 10.07 10.92 -26.83
N PHE A 210 10.33 11.07 -25.54
CA PHE A 210 11.43 11.86 -24.99
C PHE A 210 12.26 11.02 -23.99
N PRO A 211 13.08 10.08 -24.48
CA PRO A 211 13.98 9.32 -23.63
C PRO A 211 14.92 10.27 -22.86
N GLY A 212 14.80 10.33 -21.54
CA GLY A 212 15.58 11.23 -20.69
C GLY A 212 14.83 12.49 -20.24
N ILE A 213 13.52 12.58 -20.47
CA ILE A 213 12.66 13.61 -19.89
C ILE A 213 12.81 13.61 -18.36
N THR A 214 12.88 14.79 -17.75
CA THR A 214 12.99 14.90 -16.29
C THR A 214 11.64 14.62 -15.60
N PRO A 215 11.63 14.17 -14.32
CA PRO A 215 10.39 13.97 -13.60
C PRO A 215 9.51 15.23 -13.51
N GLU A 216 10.12 16.40 -13.37
CA GLU A 216 9.43 17.68 -13.33
C GLU A 216 8.73 18.04 -14.65
N GLU A 217 9.43 17.80 -15.77
CA GLU A 217 8.86 18.01 -17.11
C GLU A 217 7.74 17.01 -17.40
N LEU A 218 7.91 15.75 -17.00
CA LEU A 218 6.91 14.68 -17.11
C LEU A 218 5.62 15.08 -16.40
N GLU A 219 5.72 15.47 -15.13
CA GLU A 219 4.59 15.94 -14.32
C GLU A 219 3.91 17.20 -14.89
N TYR A 220 4.72 18.15 -15.38
CA TYR A 220 4.18 19.36 -15.98
C TYR A 220 3.34 19.05 -17.23
N ARG A 221 3.85 18.18 -18.11
CA ARG A 221 3.15 17.80 -19.35
C ARG A 221 1.88 17.01 -19.07
N ALA A 222 1.91 16.09 -18.10
CA ALA A 222 0.75 15.31 -17.72
C ALA A 222 -0.39 16.14 -17.08
N LYS A 223 -0.05 17.29 -16.46
CA LYS A 223 -1.05 18.23 -15.92
C LYS A 223 -1.72 19.12 -16.98
N LEU A 224 -1.23 19.10 -18.21
CA LEU A 224 -1.78 19.92 -19.30
C LEU A 224 -2.85 19.18 -20.13
N VAL A 225 -3.15 17.91 -19.84
CA VAL A 225 -4.05 17.06 -20.65
C VAL A 225 -5.38 16.76 -20.00
#